data_0fc1ffa27959db25f91cc019051da4ea
#
_entry.id   0fc1ffa27959db25f91cc019051da4ea
#
_cell.length_a   1.000
_cell.length_b   1.000
_cell.length_c   1.000
_cell.angle_alpha   90.00
_cell.angle_beta   90.00
_cell.angle_gamma   90.00
#
_symmetry.space_group_name_H-M   'P 1'
#
loop_
_entity.id
_entity.type
_entity.pdbx_description
1 polymer ?
#
loop_
_entity_poly.entity_id
_entity_poly.type
_entity_poly.pdbx_seq_one_letter_code
_entity_poly.pdbx_strand_id
1 'polypeptide(L)'
;MKHICIGILASLLTVTSASAGGWATVHKYVKRSGGCAGQEVLASMYSSGKRTASGERFDMNGNTAAARTWPLGTSLTVTNPQNGRSLVVRINDTGPWGIAYRMGARLDLAKGAAQRLGMRASQYVCVA
;
A
#
# COMPACT_ATOMS: atom_id res chain seq x y z
N MET A 1 -67.52 5.64 -7.54
CA MET A 1 -66.30 4.82 -7.46
C MET A 1 -65.24 5.63 -6.73
N LYS A 2 -64.86 5.20 -5.53
CA LYS A 2 -63.87 5.91 -4.70
C LYS A 2 -62.52 5.26 -4.91
N HIS A 3 -61.56 5.99 -5.47
CA HIS A 3 -60.17 5.55 -5.56
C HIS A 3 -59.47 5.86 -4.23
N ILE A 4 -59.07 4.82 -3.55
CA ILE A 4 -58.27 4.91 -2.33
C ILE A 4 -56.80 5.00 -2.76
N CYS A 5 -56.18 6.17 -2.55
CA CYS A 5 -54.74 6.31 -2.65
C CYS A 5 -54.08 5.76 -1.38
N ILE A 6 -53.38 4.65 -1.51
CA ILE A 6 -52.57 4.09 -0.44
C ILE A 6 -51.20 4.81 -0.49
N GLY A 7 -50.99 5.69 0.48
CA GLY A 7 -49.71 6.33 0.65
C GLY A 7 -48.68 5.34 1.20
N ILE A 8 -47.63 5.12 0.44
CA ILE A 8 -46.48 4.34 0.90
C ILE A 8 -45.64 5.24 1.80
N LEU A 9 -45.69 4.98 3.10
CA LEU A 9 -44.76 5.58 4.04
C LEU A 9 -43.37 4.96 3.81
N ALA A 10 -42.48 5.72 3.19
CA ALA A 10 -41.06 5.38 3.16
C ALA A 10 -40.45 5.70 4.52
N SER A 11 -40.23 4.68 5.33
CA SER A 11 -39.48 4.79 6.56
C SER A 11 -38.02 5.04 6.21
N LEU A 12 -37.54 6.27 6.47
CA LEU A 12 -36.12 6.57 6.47
C LEU A 12 -35.45 5.81 7.62
N LEU A 13 -34.77 4.73 7.29
CA LEU A 13 -33.80 4.11 8.17
C LEU A 13 -32.59 5.03 8.26
N THR A 14 -32.51 5.83 9.32
CA THR A 14 -31.30 6.54 9.66
C THR A 14 -30.29 5.51 10.16
N VAL A 15 -29.36 5.16 9.29
CA VAL A 15 -28.18 4.38 9.68
C VAL A 15 -27.27 5.33 10.47
N THR A 16 -27.36 5.27 11.78
CA THR A 16 -26.36 5.87 12.64
C THR A 16 -25.08 5.08 12.49
N SER A 17 -24.16 5.57 11.68
CA SER A 17 -22.81 5.01 11.62
C SER A 17 -22.12 5.29 12.94
N ALA A 18 -22.02 4.27 13.78
CA ALA A 18 -21.12 4.28 14.92
C ALA A 18 -19.70 4.57 14.39
N SER A 19 -19.08 5.63 14.88
CA SER A 19 -17.69 5.96 14.59
C SER A 19 -16.80 4.87 15.21
N ALA A 20 -16.55 3.81 14.46
CA ALA A 20 -15.48 2.89 14.78
C ALA A 20 -14.18 3.66 14.62
N GLY A 21 -13.39 3.69 15.71
CA GLY A 21 -12.20 4.53 15.84
C GLY A 21 -11.24 4.42 14.66
N GLY A 22 -10.42 5.45 14.50
CA GLY A 22 -9.55 5.83 13.39
C GLY A 22 -8.76 4.79 12.58
N TRP A 23 -8.86 3.52 12.91
CA TRP A 23 -8.21 2.40 12.22
C TRP A 23 -8.91 2.03 10.89
N ALA A 24 -10.22 2.18 10.83
CA ALA A 24 -10.99 1.88 9.62
C ALA A 24 -10.80 2.93 8.53
N THR A 25 -10.35 4.13 8.89
CA THR A 25 -10.29 5.26 7.96
C THR A 25 -9.08 5.16 7.02
N VAL A 26 -7.98 4.57 7.45
CA VAL A 26 -6.76 4.47 6.63
C VAL A 26 -6.92 3.45 5.51
N HIS A 27 -7.56 2.33 5.78
CA HIS A 27 -7.85 1.32 4.74
C HIS A 27 -8.80 1.79 3.64
N LYS A 28 -9.60 2.82 3.92
CA LYS A 28 -10.59 3.34 2.97
C LYS A 28 -9.97 4.15 1.83
N TYR A 29 -8.77 4.69 2.03
CA TYR A 29 -8.11 5.56 1.05
C TYR A 29 -7.06 4.85 0.18
N VAL A 30 -6.64 3.65 0.55
CA VAL A 30 -5.68 2.89 -0.24
C VAL A 30 -6.44 1.89 -1.09
N LYS A 31 -6.70 2.27 -2.33
CA LYS A 31 -7.43 1.43 -3.29
C LYS A 31 -6.55 0.26 -3.75
N ARG A 32 -7.06 -0.96 -3.62
CA ARG A 32 -6.46 -2.12 -4.27
C ARG A 32 -6.63 -2.02 -5.78
N SER A 33 -5.67 -2.52 -6.53
CA SER A 33 -5.66 -2.41 -7.99
C SER A 33 -6.71 -3.29 -8.67
N GLY A 34 -7.17 -4.34 -8.00
CA GLY A 34 -8.13 -5.28 -8.56
C GLY A 34 -7.60 -6.19 -9.68
N GLY A 35 -6.35 -6.03 -10.08
CA GLY A 35 -5.72 -6.84 -11.13
C GLY A 35 -4.20 -6.81 -11.00
N CYS A 36 -3.64 -7.80 -10.32
CA CYS A 36 -2.20 -7.92 -10.11
C CYS A 36 -1.75 -9.26 -10.67
N ALA A 37 -0.80 -9.25 -11.60
CA ALA A 37 -0.24 -10.47 -12.18
C ALA A 37 0.61 -11.27 -11.17
N GLY A 38 1.05 -10.65 -10.08
CA GLY A 38 1.78 -11.26 -8.99
C GLY A 38 1.05 -11.08 -7.67
N GLN A 39 1.82 -10.89 -6.62
CA GLN A 39 1.30 -10.61 -5.29
C GLN A 39 1.03 -9.11 -5.11
N GLU A 40 -0.15 -8.76 -4.63
CA GLU A 40 -0.47 -7.38 -4.26
C GLU A 40 -0.07 -7.12 -2.82
N VAL A 41 0.78 -6.12 -2.61
CA VAL A 41 1.23 -5.71 -1.28
C VAL A 41 1.14 -4.20 -1.12
N LEU A 42 0.91 -3.76 0.11
CA LEU A 42 1.02 -2.34 0.45
C LEU A 42 2.51 -2.00 0.57
N ALA A 43 2.96 -1.02 -0.20
CA ALA A 43 4.31 -0.49 -0.17
C ALA A 43 4.34 0.88 0.49
N SER A 44 5.30 1.08 1.37
CA SER A 44 5.72 2.36 1.91
C SER A 44 7.05 2.79 1.29
N MET A 45 7.60 3.92 1.72
CA MET A 45 8.88 4.41 1.26
C MET A 45 9.68 5.03 2.41
N TYR A 46 11.00 4.94 2.34
CA TYR A 46 11.89 5.55 3.33
C TYR A 46 13.06 6.27 2.68
N SER A 47 13.59 7.27 3.39
CA SER A 47 14.64 8.16 2.89
C SER A 47 15.79 8.36 3.87
N SER A 48 15.79 7.65 4.99
CA SER A 48 16.80 7.80 6.04
C SER A 48 17.35 6.45 6.48
N GLY A 49 18.58 6.44 6.88
CA GLY A 49 19.31 5.27 7.34
C GLY A 49 20.81 5.42 7.05
N LYS A 50 21.61 4.66 7.75
CA LYS A 50 23.07 4.65 7.53
C LYS A 50 23.52 3.39 6.81
N ARG A 51 23.26 2.23 7.40
CA ARG A 51 23.53 0.92 6.84
C ARG A 51 22.27 0.08 6.81
N THR A 52 22.16 -0.70 5.77
CA THR A 52 21.07 -1.66 5.62
C THR A 52 21.41 -2.97 6.32
N ALA A 53 20.44 -3.87 6.46
CA ALA A 53 20.66 -5.20 7.03
C ALA A 53 21.66 -6.04 6.23
N SER A 54 21.82 -5.79 4.93
CA SER A 54 22.84 -6.44 4.09
C SER A 54 24.27 -5.95 4.37
N GLY A 55 24.43 -4.90 5.18
CA GLY A 55 25.72 -4.25 5.46
C GLY A 55 26.08 -3.15 4.47
N GLU A 56 25.29 -2.93 3.43
CA GLU A 56 25.49 -1.86 2.48
C GLU A 56 25.19 -0.49 3.09
N ARG A 57 25.85 0.54 2.58
CA ARG A 57 25.42 1.91 2.85
C ARG A 57 24.05 2.14 2.24
N PHE A 58 23.14 2.73 3.00
CA PHE A 58 21.81 3.08 2.46
C PHE A 58 21.95 4.20 1.42
N ASP A 59 21.41 3.93 0.23
CA ASP A 59 21.27 4.93 -0.84
C ASP A 59 19.77 5.15 -1.08
N MET A 60 19.26 6.33 -0.67
CA MET A 60 17.86 6.64 -0.84
C MET A 60 17.43 6.74 -2.30
N ASN A 61 18.37 6.89 -3.24
CA ASN A 61 18.10 6.95 -4.68
C ASN A 61 18.29 5.60 -5.38
N GLY A 62 18.70 4.57 -4.66
CA GLY A 62 18.92 3.23 -5.20
C GLY A 62 17.62 2.51 -5.54
N ASN A 63 17.72 1.51 -6.40
CA ASN A 63 16.61 0.59 -6.70
C ASN A 63 16.60 -0.55 -5.68
N THR A 64 16.33 -0.22 -4.44
CA THR A 64 16.36 -1.14 -3.31
C THR A 64 15.11 -1.00 -2.45
N ALA A 65 14.88 -2.02 -1.64
CA ALA A 65 13.76 -2.05 -0.73
C ALA A 65 14.09 -2.84 0.54
N ALA A 66 13.34 -2.58 1.58
CA ALA A 66 13.28 -3.38 2.79
C ALA A 66 12.06 -4.30 2.74
N ALA A 67 12.24 -5.53 3.21
CA ALA A 67 11.17 -6.49 3.39
C ALA A 67 11.48 -7.42 4.55
N ARG A 68 10.43 -7.99 5.16
CA ARG A 68 10.57 -8.95 6.26
C ARG A 68 10.41 -10.39 5.80
N THR A 69 9.72 -10.60 4.69
CA THR A 69 9.34 -11.92 4.18
C THR A 69 10.20 -12.40 3.02
N TRP A 70 10.82 -11.50 2.28
CA TRP A 70 11.77 -11.86 1.22
C TRP A 70 13.20 -11.80 1.76
N PRO A 71 14.02 -12.83 1.48
CA PRO A 71 15.42 -12.85 1.88
C PRO A 71 16.22 -11.67 1.32
N LEU A 72 17.24 -11.24 2.05
CA LEU A 72 18.22 -10.28 1.52
C LEU A 72 18.84 -10.80 0.22
N GLY A 73 18.99 -9.92 -0.76
CA GLY A 73 19.51 -10.24 -2.09
C GLY A 73 18.42 -10.63 -3.10
N THR A 74 17.18 -10.85 -2.67
CA THR A 74 16.07 -11.14 -3.59
C THR A 74 15.82 -9.96 -4.51
N SER A 75 15.70 -10.21 -5.81
CA SER A 75 15.23 -9.24 -6.80
C SER A 75 13.75 -9.43 -7.05
N LEU A 76 13.00 -8.33 -6.96
CA LEU A 76 11.56 -8.30 -7.19
C LEU A 76 11.25 -7.32 -8.30
N THR A 77 10.37 -7.71 -9.22
CA THR A 77 9.76 -6.76 -10.14
C THR A 77 8.55 -6.13 -9.47
N VAL A 78 8.64 -4.84 -9.22
CA VAL A 78 7.56 -4.04 -8.61
C VAL A 78 6.87 -3.24 -9.69
N THR A 79 5.57 -3.37 -9.78
CA THR A 79 4.73 -2.63 -10.74
C THR A 79 3.75 -1.74 -9.99
N ASN A 80 3.70 -0.48 -10.38
CA ASN A 80 2.66 0.44 -9.94
C ASN A 80 1.43 0.27 -10.85
N PRO A 81 0.34 -0.34 -10.36
CA PRO A 81 -0.82 -0.64 -11.20
C PRO A 81 -1.59 0.61 -11.63
N GLN A 82 -1.34 1.76 -11.00
CA GLN A 82 -2.03 3.02 -11.34
C GLN A 82 -1.48 3.66 -12.62
N ASN A 83 -0.22 3.41 -12.96
CA ASN A 83 0.42 4.01 -14.13
C ASN A 83 1.16 2.99 -15.02
N GLY A 84 1.22 1.72 -14.63
CA GLY A 84 1.87 0.65 -15.35
C GLY A 84 3.40 0.65 -15.28
N ARG A 85 4.03 1.56 -14.52
CA ARG A 85 5.48 1.59 -14.36
C ARG A 85 5.96 0.37 -13.57
N SER A 86 7.04 -0.22 -14.03
CA SER A 86 7.71 -1.34 -13.37
C SER A 86 9.17 -1.03 -13.12
N LEU A 87 9.70 -1.61 -12.05
CA LEU A 87 11.09 -1.45 -11.66
C LEU A 87 11.54 -2.73 -10.97
N VAL A 88 12.74 -3.21 -11.26
CA VAL A 88 13.38 -4.28 -10.50
C VAL A 88 14.06 -3.66 -9.29
N VAL A 89 13.70 -4.10 -8.10
CA VAL A 89 14.32 -3.69 -6.84
C VAL A 89 15.00 -4.88 -6.18
N ARG A 90 16.09 -4.63 -5.49
CA ARG A 90 16.79 -5.64 -4.70
C ARG A 90 16.48 -5.44 -3.22
N ILE A 91 16.12 -6.50 -2.54
CA ILE A 91 15.92 -6.48 -1.09
C ILE A 91 17.29 -6.45 -0.42
N ASN A 92 17.63 -5.34 0.20
CA ASN A 92 18.88 -5.15 0.91
C ASN A 92 18.72 -4.76 2.38
N ASP A 93 17.48 -4.66 2.84
CA ASP A 93 17.18 -4.27 4.20
C ASP A 93 15.98 -5.02 4.75
N THR A 94 15.80 -4.96 6.07
CA THR A 94 14.65 -5.54 6.77
C THR A 94 13.69 -4.43 7.19
N GLY A 95 12.42 -4.68 7.01
CA GLY A 95 11.33 -3.73 7.29
C GLY A 95 10.14 -4.00 6.36
N PRO A 96 9.12 -3.17 6.38
CA PRO A 96 8.92 -2.03 7.29
C PRO A 96 8.72 -2.43 8.75
N TRP A 97 8.89 -1.48 9.64
CA TRP A 97 8.67 -1.62 11.08
C TRP A 97 7.66 -0.59 11.58
N GLY A 98 7.28 -0.67 12.83
CA GLY A 98 6.46 0.33 13.50
C GLY A 98 5.11 0.56 12.85
N ILE A 99 4.76 1.82 12.63
CA ILE A 99 3.44 2.23 12.13
C ILE A 99 3.18 1.70 10.72
N ALA A 100 4.15 1.77 9.81
CA ALA A 100 3.99 1.30 8.45
C ALA A 100 3.62 -0.19 8.41
N TYR A 101 4.32 -1.02 9.19
CA TYR A 101 4.00 -2.45 9.29
C TYR A 101 2.61 -2.70 9.89
N ARG A 102 2.26 -1.97 10.94
CA ARG A 102 0.93 -2.08 11.56
C ARG A 102 -0.21 -1.66 10.63
N MET A 103 0.06 -0.71 9.75
CA MET A 103 -0.87 -0.30 8.70
C MET A 103 -0.98 -1.30 7.53
N GLY A 104 -0.19 -2.36 7.54
CA GLY A 104 -0.25 -3.42 6.55
C GLY A 104 0.84 -3.38 5.50
N ALA A 105 1.77 -2.43 5.53
CA ALA A 105 2.89 -2.39 4.60
C ALA A 105 3.77 -3.64 4.75
N ARG A 106 4.17 -4.22 3.62
CA ARG A 106 5.02 -5.41 3.55
C ARG A 106 6.27 -5.19 2.70
N LEU A 107 6.33 -4.07 2.01
CA LEU A 107 7.48 -3.61 1.24
C LEU A 107 7.74 -2.16 1.60
N ASP A 108 8.99 -1.79 1.79
CA ASP A 108 9.41 -0.41 2.08
C ASP A 108 10.47 -0.01 1.06
N LEU A 109 10.06 0.78 0.08
CA LEU A 109 10.90 1.17 -1.04
C LEU A 109 11.84 2.30 -0.65
N ALA A 110 13.09 2.27 -1.11
CA ALA A 110 13.92 3.47 -1.10
C ALA A 110 13.20 4.59 -1.86
N LYS A 111 13.30 5.81 -1.37
CA LYS A 111 12.57 6.98 -1.90
C LYS A 111 12.71 7.12 -3.41
N GLY A 112 13.93 6.98 -3.95
CA GLY A 112 14.19 7.08 -5.38
C GLY A 112 13.49 6.00 -6.20
N ALA A 113 13.44 4.77 -5.71
CA ALA A 113 12.69 3.69 -6.34
C ALA A 113 11.19 3.99 -6.38
N ALA A 114 10.62 4.44 -5.27
CA ALA A 114 9.22 4.85 -5.20
C ALA A 114 8.91 6.00 -6.18
N GLN A 115 9.79 6.97 -6.29
CA GLN A 115 9.65 8.08 -7.24
C GLN A 115 9.68 7.60 -8.70
N ARG A 116 10.58 6.68 -9.05
CA ARG A 116 10.64 6.09 -10.40
C ARG A 116 9.38 5.31 -10.75
N LEU A 117 8.73 4.71 -9.75
CA LEU A 117 7.43 4.06 -9.90
C LEU A 117 6.26 5.05 -9.95
N GLY A 118 6.51 6.35 -9.77
CA GLY A 118 5.47 7.38 -9.72
C GLY A 118 4.61 7.35 -8.47
N MET A 119 5.12 6.77 -7.38
CA MET A 119 4.44 6.77 -6.09
C MET A 119 4.59 8.13 -5.40
N ARG A 120 3.50 8.65 -4.88
CA ARG A 120 3.48 9.90 -4.09
C ARG A 120 3.28 9.65 -2.60
N ALA A 121 2.76 8.49 -2.26
CA ALA A 121 2.46 8.05 -0.91
C ALA A 121 2.47 6.53 -0.86
N SER A 122 2.29 5.95 0.32
CA SER A 122 2.07 4.51 0.45
C SER A 122 0.87 4.08 -0.37
N GLN A 123 1.03 3.01 -1.13
CA GLN A 123 0.00 2.47 -2.01
C GLN A 123 0.19 0.97 -2.24
N TYR A 124 -0.82 0.31 -2.78
CA TYR A 124 -0.68 -1.06 -3.26
C TYR A 124 0.11 -1.11 -4.56
N VAL A 125 1.03 -2.07 -4.63
CA VAL A 125 1.84 -2.39 -5.79
C VAL A 125 1.76 -3.89 -6.07
N CYS A 126 2.06 -4.28 -7.30
CA CYS A 126 2.19 -5.68 -7.69
C CYS A 126 3.66 -6.10 -7.62
N VAL A 127 3.91 -7.27 -7.08
CA VAL A 127 5.26 -7.81 -6.89
C VAL A 127 5.33 -9.19 -7.52
N ALA A 128 6.33 -9.39 -8.32
CA ALA A 128 6.64 -10.68 -8.96
C ALA A 128 8.11 -11.04 -8.89
#